data_8aae25bfbd6a246f9d809ec0e4d563fe
#
_entry.id   8aae25bfbd6a246f9d809ec0e4d563fe
#
_cell.length_a   1.000
_cell.length_b   1.000
_cell.length_c   1.000
_cell.angle_alpha   90.00
_cell.angle_beta   90.00
_cell.angle_gamma   90.00
#
_symmetry.space_group_name_H-M   'P 1'
#
loop_
_entity.id
_entity.type
_entity.pdbx_description
1 polymer ?
#
loop_
_entity_poly.entity_id
_entity_poly.type
_entity_poly.pdbx_seq_one_letter_code
_entity_poly.pdbx_strand_id
1 'polypeptide(L)'
;MINKYTTQKILLVGANGYIGCRFLERCKDKYNIYSIDNLLKKNDLLPNINQIDYREMKINEINEFDICLWLAGHSSVPQSLADPEGCYDNNYSGLVNFMNMFKGKIIYASSASVYTSIAGAICDEDTTVGMPINIYDYTKISIDNYMSIMNKDFVSLRFGTVDGGSKHIREELLLNKMVKDALNENKIYLANPK
;
A
#
# COMPACT_ATOMS: atom_id res chain seq x y z
N MET A 1 -21.53 -2.81 26.78
CA MET A 1 -20.04 -2.79 26.88
C MET A 1 -19.52 -1.95 25.72
N ILE A 2 -19.09 -0.71 26.00
CA ILE A 2 -18.48 0.17 24.99
C ILE A 2 -17.10 -0.41 24.67
N ASN A 3 -16.93 -0.78 23.44
CA ASN A 3 -15.73 -1.50 22.95
C ASN A 3 -14.51 -0.55 23.06
N LYS A 4 -13.52 -0.93 23.86
CA LYS A 4 -12.32 -0.15 24.20
C LYS A 4 -11.41 0.18 22.98
N TYR A 5 -11.76 -0.32 21.80
CA TYR A 5 -11.00 -0.20 20.54
C TYR A 5 -11.53 0.88 19.57
N THR A 6 -12.57 1.64 19.98
CA THR A 6 -13.27 2.58 19.08
C THR A 6 -12.89 4.04 19.21
N THR A 7 -11.87 4.39 20.00
CA THR A 7 -11.51 5.80 20.21
C THR A 7 -10.55 6.36 19.15
N GLN A 8 -9.66 5.54 18.58
CA GLN A 8 -8.71 6.00 17.58
C GLN A 8 -9.37 6.16 16.21
N LYS A 9 -9.15 7.31 15.58
CA LYS A 9 -9.61 7.60 14.22
C LYS A 9 -8.52 7.22 13.23
N ILE A 10 -8.88 6.39 12.26
CA ILE A 10 -7.96 5.90 11.21
C ILE A 10 -8.31 6.55 9.88
N LEU A 11 -7.34 7.20 9.25
CA LEU A 11 -7.40 7.59 7.84
C LEU A 11 -6.83 6.44 6.99
N LEU A 12 -7.66 5.85 6.14
CA LEU A 12 -7.24 4.83 5.18
C LEU A 12 -7.10 5.46 3.79
N VAL A 13 -5.87 5.57 3.30
CA VAL A 13 -5.54 6.12 1.97
C VAL A 13 -5.26 4.97 1.00
N GLY A 14 -5.95 4.95 -0.15
CA GLY A 14 -5.92 3.82 -1.10
C GLY A 14 -6.95 2.74 -0.75
N ALA A 15 -8.09 3.17 -0.21
CA ALA A 15 -9.14 2.29 0.30
C ALA A 15 -9.81 1.44 -0.79
N ASN A 16 -9.91 1.95 -2.02
CA ASN A 16 -10.53 1.25 -3.15
C ASN A 16 -9.55 0.33 -3.90
N GLY A 17 -8.32 0.20 -3.42
CA GLY A 17 -7.33 -0.73 -3.94
C GLY A 17 -7.55 -2.17 -3.46
N TYR A 18 -6.77 -3.11 -3.97
CA TYR A 18 -6.85 -4.55 -3.67
C TYR A 18 -6.79 -4.86 -2.17
N ILE A 19 -5.77 -4.35 -1.46
CA ILE A 19 -5.61 -4.55 -0.02
C ILE A 19 -6.61 -3.71 0.77
N GLY A 20 -6.84 -2.45 0.35
CA GLY A 20 -7.73 -1.51 1.02
C GLY A 20 -9.17 -2.02 1.13
N CYS A 21 -9.74 -2.53 0.04
CA CYS A 21 -11.06 -3.15 0.03
C CYS A 21 -11.18 -4.29 1.04
N ARG A 22 -10.15 -5.16 1.07
CA ARG A 22 -10.15 -6.31 1.97
C ARG A 22 -9.99 -5.89 3.43
N PHE A 23 -9.16 -4.89 3.69
CA PHE A 23 -9.02 -4.32 5.03
C PHE A 23 -10.35 -3.74 5.53
N LEU A 24 -11.02 -2.93 4.71
CA LEU A 24 -12.33 -2.37 5.06
C LEU A 24 -13.37 -3.45 5.36
N GLU A 25 -13.47 -4.46 4.51
CA GLU A 25 -14.41 -5.57 4.70
C GLU A 25 -14.23 -6.26 6.07
N ARG A 26 -12.99 -6.37 6.54
CA ARG A 26 -12.65 -7.05 7.80
C ARG A 26 -12.69 -6.15 9.03
N CYS A 27 -12.51 -4.86 8.85
CA CYS A 27 -12.17 -3.95 9.94
C CYS A 27 -13.18 -2.81 10.16
N LYS A 28 -14.07 -2.51 9.20
CA LYS A 28 -15.00 -1.37 9.28
C LYS A 28 -15.91 -1.37 10.52
N ASP A 29 -16.27 -2.54 11.03
CA ASP A 29 -17.13 -2.68 12.20
C ASP A 29 -16.34 -2.74 13.53
N LYS A 30 -15.00 -2.71 13.44
CA LYS A 30 -14.08 -2.82 14.58
C LYS A 30 -13.37 -1.51 14.92
N TYR A 31 -13.15 -0.67 13.91
CA TYR A 31 -12.38 0.57 14.03
C TYR A 31 -13.16 1.74 13.42
N ASN A 32 -12.87 2.94 13.90
CA ASN A 32 -13.38 4.17 13.31
C ASN A 32 -12.52 4.57 12.11
N ILE A 33 -12.91 4.17 10.89
CA ILE A 33 -12.13 4.31 9.67
C ILE A 33 -12.79 5.33 8.75
N TYR A 34 -12.04 6.36 8.37
CA TYR A 34 -12.37 7.26 7.26
C TYR A 34 -11.56 6.86 6.03
N SER A 35 -12.23 6.49 4.96
CA SER A 35 -11.65 5.86 3.79
C SER A 35 -11.66 6.78 2.59
N ILE A 36 -10.50 6.98 1.97
CA ILE A 36 -10.34 7.79 0.77
C ILE A 36 -9.58 7.04 -0.34
N ASP A 37 -9.92 7.39 -1.59
CA ASP A 37 -9.22 6.93 -2.80
C ASP A 37 -9.42 7.94 -3.92
N ASN A 38 -8.42 8.21 -4.74
CA ASN A 38 -8.52 9.08 -5.90
C ASN A 38 -8.91 8.34 -7.18
N LEU A 39 -9.14 7.03 -7.10
CA LEU A 39 -9.52 6.14 -8.20
C LEU A 39 -8.51 6.10 -9.36
N LEU A 40 -7.23 6.29 -9.09
CA LEU A 40 -6.18 6.19 -10.11
C LEU A 40 -6.27 4.90 -10.93
N LYS A 41 -6.67 3.80 -10.32
CA LYS A 41 -6.86 2.49 -10.98
C LYS A 41 -8.19 2.34 -11.72
N LYS A 42 -9.06 3.36 -11.71
CA LYS A 42 -10.36 3.37 -12.38
C LYS A 42 -11.27 2.17 -12.04
N ASN A 43 -11.12 1.61 -10.86
CA ASN A 43 -12.06 0.61 -10.35
C ASN A 43 -13.37 1.28 -9.95
N ASP A 44 -14.47 0.52 -9.98
CA ASP A 44 -15.75 1.01 -9.47
C ASP A 44 -15.61 1.40 -7.99
N LEU A 45 -16.12 2.57 -7.64
CA LEU A 45 -16.07 3.07 -6.27
C LEU A 45 -16.97 2.22 -5.37
N LEU A 46 -16.39 1.60 -4.35
CA LEU A 46 -17.14 0.83 -3.37
C LEU A 46 -17.87 1.72 -2.36
N PRO A 47 -19.01 1.25 -1.80
CA PRO A 47 -19.71 1.97 -0.73
C PRO A 47 -18.81 2.28 0.46
N ASN A 48 -19.05 3.43 1.09
CA ASN A 48 -18.30 3.93 2.26
C ASN A 48 -16.83 4.31 1.98
N ILE A 49 -16.46 4.51 0.73
CA ILE A 49 -15.19 5.10 0.33
C ILE A 49 -15.48 6.47 -0.27
N ASN A 50 -14.76 7.49 0.19
CA ASN A 50 -14.87 8.83 -0.36
C ASN A 50 -13.90 8.98 -1.53
N GLN A 51 -14.40 9.45 -2.67
CA GLN A 51 -13.55 9.78 -3.80
C GLN A 51 -12.86 11.12 -3.53
N ILE A 52 -11.70 11.05 -2.89
CA ILE A 52 -10.90 12.22 -2.50
C ILE A 52 -9.44 11.91 -2.79
N ASP A 53 -8.73 12.83 -3.43
CA ASP A 53 -7.27 12.82 -3.45
C ASP A 53 -6.75 13.40 -2.13
N TYR A 54 -5.86 12.69 -1.46
CA TYR A 54 -5.27 13.15 -0.19
C TYR A 54 -4.58 14.50 -0.27
N ARG A 55 -4.15 14.91 -1.48
CA ARG A 55 -3.52 16.22 -1.75
C ARG A 55 -4.50 17.39 -1.61
N GLU A 56 -5.80 17.10 -1.70
CA GLU A 56 -6.88 18.09 -1.55
C GLU A 56 -7.28 18.30 -0.10
N MET A 57 -6.88 17.39 0.81
CA MET A 57 -7.19 17.46 2.24
C MET A 57 -6.41 18.58 2.93
N LYS A 58 -7.10 19.37 3.75
CA LYS A 58 -6.46 20.43 4.54
C LYS A 58 -5.74 19.87 5.77
N ILE A 59 -4.74 20.60 6.23
CA ILE A 59 -3.91 20.20 7.38
C ILE A 59 -4.73 19.97 8.67
N ASN A 60 -5.79 20.73 8.90
CA ASN A 60 -6.68 20.52 10.04
C ASN A 60 -7.52 19.25 9.91
N GLU A 61 -7.96 18.89 8.70
CA GLU A 61 -8.73 17.68 8.41
C GLU A 61 -7.87 16.42 8.62
N ILE A 62 -6.65 16.40 8.06
CA ILE A 62 -5.76 15.25 8.22
C ILE A 62 -5.31 15.03 9.67
N ASN A 63 -5.19 16.09 10.46
CA ASN A 63 -4.80 15.99 11.88
C ASN A 63 -5.97 15.71 12.84
N GLU A 64 -7.16 15.42 12.32
CA GLU A 64 -8.23 14.81 13.10
C GLU A 64 -8.05 13.30 13.32
N PHE A 65 -7.10 12.68 12.60
CA PHE A 65 -6.83 11.24 12.66
C PHE A 65 -5.61 10.95 13.53
N ASP A 66 -5.71 9.87 14.31
CA ASP A 66 -4.62 9.36 15.16
C ASP A 66 -3.63 8.49 14.37
N ILE A 67 -4.17 7.76 13.38
CA ILE A 67 -3.39 6.81 12.56
C ILE A 67 -3.73 7.04 11.08
N CYS A 68 -2.70 7.03 10.24
CA CYS A 68 -2.86 6.93 8.80
C CYS A 68 -2.37 5.55 8.32
N LEU A 69 -3.28 4.74 7.75
CA LEU A 69 -2.93 3.52 7.04
C LEU A 69 -2.79 3.85 5.55
N TRP A 70 -1.54 3.88 5.08
CA TRP A 70 -1.21 4.28 3.72
C TRP A 70 -1.00 3.09 2.81
N LEU A 71 -2.02 2.79 1.98
CA LEU A 71 -2.01 1.72 0.98
C LEU A 71 -2.03 2.26 -0.46
N ALA A 72 -2.07 3.59 -0.63
CA ALA A 72 -2.11 4.25 -1.93
C ALA A 72 -0.76 4.21 -2.65
N GLY A 73 -0.81 4.34 -3.96
CA GLY A 73 0.35 4.51 -4.84
C GLY A 73 0.38 3.55 -6.02
N HIS A 74 1.38 3.72 -6.89
CA HIS A 74 1.75 2.75 -7.90
C HIS A 74 2.25 1.48 -7.20
N SER A 75 1.63 0.34 -7.48
CA SER A 75 1.78 -0.88 -6.66
C SER A 75 2.49 -2.02 -7.37
N SER A 76 3.13 -1.75 -8.51
CA SER A 76 3.89 -2.76 -9.26
C SER A 76 5.01 -2.14 -10.09
N VAL A 77 6.06 -2.93 -10.34
CA VAL A 77 7.16 -2.55 -11.23
C VAL A 77 6.66 -2.23 -12.65
N PRO A 78 5.83 -3.06 -13.32
CA PRO A 78 5.31 -2.70 -14.65
C PRO A 78 4.58 -1.36 -14.68
N GLN A 79 3.77 -1.06 -13.68
CA GLN A 79 3.06 0.23 -13.59
C GLN A 79 4.04 1.39 -13.43
N SER A 80 5.08 1.23 -12.62
CA SER A 80 6.09 2.26 -12.39
C SER A 80 6.98 2.51 -13.61
N LEU A 81 7.18 1.49 -14.45
CA LEU A 81 7.91 1.65 -15.72
C LEU A 81 7.07 2.31 -16.81
N ALA A 82 5.75 2.08 -16.80
CA ALA A 82 4.82 2.72 -17.73
C ALA A 82 4.59 4.20 -17.41
N ASP A 83 4.67 4.58 -16.13
CA ASP A 83 4.46 5.94 -15.63
C ASP A 83 5.46 6.25 -14.51
N PRO A 84 6.74 6.51 -14.83
CA PRO A 84 7.77 6.73 -13.82
C PRO A 84 7.59 8.06 -13.06
N GLU A 85 7.13 9.11 -13.72
CA GLU A 85 6.89 10.41 -13.10
C GLU A 85 5.71 10.34 -12.12
N GLY A 86 4.59 9.76 -12.55
CA GLY A 86 3.45 9.55 -11.68
C GLY A 86 3.75 8.58 -10.53
N CYS A 87 4.61 7.58 -10.74
CA CYS A 87 5.08 6.71 -9.68
C CYS A 87 5.88 7.50 -8.64
N TYR A 88 6.82 8.32 -9.07
CA TYR A 88 7.62 9.16 -8.17
C TYR A 88 6.75 10.14 -7.40
N ASP A 89 5.83 10.82 -8.09
CA ASP A 89 4.92 11.78 -7.46
C ASP A 89 3.99 11.12 -6.43
N ASN A 90 3.32 10.02 -6.79
CA ASN A 90 2.38 9.35 -5.89
C ASN A 90 3.06 8.61 -4.74
N ASN A 91 4.15 7.89 -5.01
CA ASN A 91 4.78 7.02 -4.01
C ASN A 91 5.77 7.77 -3.12
N TYR A 92 6.34 8.90 -3.59
CA TYR A 92 7.37 9.62 -2.85
C TYR A 92 6.96 11.06 -2.56
N SER A 93 6.92 11.98 -3.54
CA SER A 93 6.74 13.41 -3.31
C SER A 93 5.45 13.73 -2.58
N GLY A 94 4.33 13.18 -3.05
CA GLY A 94 3.02 13.40 -2.44
C GLY A 94 2.94 12.84 -1.03
N LEU A 95 3.48 11.63 -0.80
CA LEU A 95 3.51 11.04 0.54
C LEU A 95 4.43 11.81 1.50
N VAL A 96 5.60 12.27 1.05
CA VAL A 96 6.49 13.12 1.87
C VAL A 96 5.77 14.41 2.27
N ASN A 97 5.08 15.07 1.35
CA ASN A 97 4.30 16.26 1.65
C ASN A 97 3.20 15.97 2.69
N PHE A 98 2.46 14.89 2.53
CA PHE A 98 1.47 14.45 3.52
C PHE A 98 2.10 14.19 4.89
N MET A 99 3.20 13.43 4.95
CA MET A 99 3.90 13.12 6.19
C MET A 99 4.41 14.35 6.94
N ASN A 100 4.78 15.41 6.23
CA ASN A 100 5.21 16.66 6.85
C ASN A 100 4.07 17.43 7.53
N MET A 101 2.84 17.22 7.09
CA MET A 101 1.64 17.83 7.67
C MET A 101 0.98 16.95 8.74
N PHE A 102 1.08 15.63 8.62
CA PHE A 102 0.42 14.67 9.51
C PHE A 102 1.22 14.46 10.81
N LYS A 103 0.51 14.50 11.95
CA LYS A 103 1.11 14.40 13.29
C LYS A 103 0.93 13.02 13.94
N GLY A 104 -0.02 12.22 13.46
CA GLY A 104 -0.31 10.89 14.00
C GLY A 104 0.68 9.81 13.53
N LYS A 105 0.39 8.57 13.93
CA LYS A 105 1.16 7.39 13.51
C LYS A 105 0.88 7.03 12.04
N ILE A 106 1.92 6.69 11.31
CA ILE A 106 1.82 6.23 9.92
C ILE A 106 2.10 4.73 9.86
N ILE A 107 1.18 3.96 9.27
CA ILE A 107 1.38 2.57 8.89
C ILE A 107 1.47 2.53 7.37
N TYR A 108 2.66 2.27 6.85
CA TYR A 108 2.99 2.39 5.43
C TYR A 108 3.16 1.03 4.76
N ALA A 109 2.52 0.84 3.61
CA ALA A 109 2.73 -0.31 2.76
C ALA A 109 4.03 -0.16 1.96
N SER A 110 5.14 -0.61 2.53
CA SER A 110 6.40 -0.82 1.84
C SER A 110 6.37 -2.15 1.07
N SER A 111 7.51 -2.65 0.62
CA SER A 111 7.60 -3.84 -0.21
C SER A 111 8.84 -4.65 0.08
N ALA A 112 8.74 -5.98 0.05
CA ALA A 112 9.90 -6.87 0.08
C ALA A 112 10.80 -6.72 -1.17
N SER A 113 10.32 -6.03 -2.23
CA SER A 113 11.13 -5.72 -3.41
C SER A 113 12.35 -4.83 -3.11
N VAL A 114 12.38 -4.17 -1.94
CA VAL A 114 13.55 -3.43 -1.46
C VAL A 114 14.79 -4.33 -1.30
N TYR A 115 14.58 -5.64 -1.23
CA TYR A 115 15.66 -6.65 -1.14
C TYR A 115 16.04 -7.28 -2.49
N THR A 116 15.41 -6.88 -3.60
CA THR A 116 15.58 -7.54 -4.91
C THR A 116 17.04 -7.61 -5.40
N SER A 117 17.86 -6.60 -5.07
CA SER A 117 19.27 -6.60 -5.45
C SER A 117 20.16 -7.53 -4.61
N ILE A 118 19.61 -8.17 -3.56
CA ILE A 118 20.33 -9.10 -2.67
C ILE A 118 19.87 -10.53 -3.02
N ALA A 119 20.20 -10.99 -4.22
CA ALA A 119 19.74 -12.28 -4.73
C ALA A 119 20.27 -13.44 -3.88
N GLY A 120 19.36 -14.36 -3.51
CA GLY A 120 19.68 -15.63 -2.84
C GLY A 120 19.94 -15.54 -1.33
N ALA A 121 19.85 -14.35 -0.73
CA ALA A 121 19.97 -14.19 0.72
C ALA A 121 18.61 -14.34 1.42
N ILE A 122 18.62 -14.88 2.63
CA ILE A 122 17.48 -14.75 3.56
C ILE A 122 17.57 -13.35 4.16
N CYS A 123 16.51 -12.56 3.97
CA CYS A 123 16.45 -11.18 4.44
C CYS A 123 15.45 -11.05 5.59
N ASP A 124 15.75 -10.17 6.52
CA ASP A 124 14.92 -9.74 7.63
C ASP A 124 14.85 -8.20 7.67
N GLU A 125 14.23 -7.65 8.71
CA GLU A 125 14.03 -6.21 8.86
C GLU A 125 15.35 -5.45 9.08
N ASP A 126 16.37 -6.10 9.63
CA ASP A 126 17.70 -5.53 9.89
C ASP A 126 18.64 -5.64 8.67
N THR A 127 18.25 -6.42 7.68
CA THR A 127 19.04 -6.59 6.44
C THR A 127 19.16 -5.27 5.70
N THR A 128 20.39 -4.86 5.40
CA THR A 128 20.66 -3.66 4.61
C THR A 128 20.03 -3.79 3.23
N VAL A 129 19.17 -2.86 2.88
CA VAL A 129 18.54 -2.82 1.54
C VAL A 129 19.59 -2.48 0.49
N GLY A 130 19.46 -3.11 -0.68
CA GLY A 130 20.41 -2.91 -1.78
C GLY A 130 20.09 -1.68 -2.62
N MET A 131 20.82 -1.53 -3.73
CA MET A 131 20.54 -0.49 -4.73
C MET A 131 19.20 -0.78 -5.42
N PRO A 132 18.32 0.22 -5.56
CA PRO A 132 17.08 0.05 -6.31
C PRO A 132 17.38 -0.22 -7.79
N ILE A 133 16.65 -1.16 -8.39
CA ILE A 133 16.81 -1.52 -9.81
C ILE A 133 15.69 -0.97 -10.70
N ASN A 134 14.71 -0.33 -10.13
CA ASN A 134 13.61 0.36 -10.82
C ASN A 134 13.06 1.48 -9.95
N ILE A 135 12.19 2.32 -10.54
CA ILE A 135 11.60 3.48 -9.84
C ILE A 135 10.66 3.07 -8.69
N TYR A 136 9.97 1.94 -8.80
CA TYR A 136 9.13 1.44 -7.71
C TYR A 136 9.96 1.13 -6.46
N ASP A 137 11.04 0.35 -6.60
CA ASP A 137 11.95 0.01 -5.48
C ASP A 137 12.58 1.27 -4.90
N TYR A 138 13.01 2.20 -5.80
CA TYR A 138 13.55 3.48 -5.37
C TYR A 138 12.60 4.25 -4.46
N THR A 139 11.32 4.35 -4.85
CA THR A 139 10.33 5.09 -4.04
C THR A 139 10.06 4.41 -2.70
N LYS A 140 10.02 3.07 -2.65
CA LYS A 140 9.80 2.31 -1.40
C LYS A 140 10.97 2.46 -0.43
N ILE A 141 12.20 2.28 -0.90
CA ILE A 141 13.43 2.47 -0.12
C ILE A 141 13.54 3.93 0.38
N SER A 142 13.25 4.89 -0.49
CA SER A 142 13.35 6.31 -0.15
C SER A 142 12.37 6.72 0.94
N ILE A 143 11.14 6.19 0.95
CA ILE A 143 10.17 6.45 2.01
C ILE A 143 10.58 5.79 3.32
N ASP A 144 11.03 4.53 3.31
CA ASP A 144 11.53 3.84 4.51
C ASP A 144 12.66 4.67 5.17
N ASN A 145 13.63 5.12 4.36
CA ASN A 145 14.73 5.96 4.82
C ASN A 145 14.27 7.34 5.31
N TYR A 146 13.37 7.99 4.57
CA TYR A 146 12.84 9.30 4.95
C TYR A 146 12.17 9.26 6.32
N MET A 147 11.29 8.29 6.56
CA MET A 147 10.59 8.14 7.84
C MET A 147 11.56 7.92 9.00
N SER A 148 12.60 7.09 8.79
CA SER A 148 13.63 6.81 9.78
C SER A 148 14.47 8.06 10.12
N ILE A 149 14.92 8.81 9.09
CA ILE A 149 15.74 10.02 9.27
C ILE A 149 14.93 11.13 9.95
N MET A 150 13.67 11.29 9.59
CA MET A 150 12.80 12.32 10.15
C MET A 150 12.22 11.95 11.52
N ASN A 151 12.59 10.79 12.06
CA ASN A 151 12.13 10.28 13.36
C ASN A 151 10.60 10.35 13.50
N LYS A 152 9.88 9.94 12.45
CA LYS A 152 8.41 9.88 12.44
C LYS A 152 7.93 8.70 13.29
N ASP A 153 6.74 8.83 13.90
CA ASP A 153 6.06 7.65 14.49
C ASP A 153 5.45 6.83 13.34
N PHE A 154 6.14 5.76 12.94
CA PHE A 154 5.74 4.94 11.81
C PHE A 154 5.96 3.45 12.01
N VAL A 155 5.25 2.69 11.19
CA VAL A 155 5.51 1.26 10.94
C VAL A 155 5.56 1.07 9.43
N SER A 156 6.67 0.55 8.92
CA SER A 156 6.81 0.19 7.51
C SER A 156 6.60 -1.31 7.34
N LEU A 157 5.59 -1.69 6.57
CA LEU A 157 5.25 -3.09 6.30
C LEU A 157 5.83 -3.49 4.94
N ARG A 158 6.96 -4.18 4.92
CA ARG A 158 7.59 -4.69 3.68
C ARG A 158 6.86 -5.92 3.18
N PHE A 159 5.73 -5.70 2.53
CA PHE A 159 4.90 -6.79 2.01
C PHE A 159 5.62 -7.61 0.96
N GLY A 160 5.57 -8.94 1.08
CA GLY A 160 5.77 -9.87 -0.02
C GLY A 160 4.64 -9.80 -1.03
N THR A 161 4.53 -10.79 -1.91
CA THR A 161 3.38 -10.91 -2.81
C THR A 161 2.14 -11.21 -1.99
N VAL A 162 1.18 -10.28 -2.02
CA VAL A 162 -0.12 -10.45 -1.33
C VAL A 162 -1.06 -11.18 -2.28
N ASP A 163 -1.71 -12.23 -1.79
CA ASP A 163 -2.69 -13.02 -2.53
C ASP A 163 -4.02 -13.15 -1.78
N GLY A 164 -5.02 -13.65 -2.46
CA GLY A 164 -6.35 -13.94 -1.91
C GLY A 164 -7.48 -13.06 -2.40
N GLY A 165 -8.70 -13.36 -1.97
CA GLY A 165 -9.91 -12.71 -2.45
C GLY A 165 -10.07 -11.27 -1.97
N SER A 166 -10.44 -10.38 -2.89
CA SER A 166 -10.82 -9.00 -2.64
C SER A 166 -11.82 -8.53 -3.70
N LYS A 167 -12.58 -7.48 -3.42
CA LYS A 167 -13.50 -6.87 -4.40
C LYS A 167 -12.79 -6.40 -5.67
N HIS A 168 -11.59 -5.84 -5.52
CA HIS A 168 -10.73 -5.43 -6.63
C HIS A 168 -9.48 -6.30 -6.67
N ILE A 169 -9.70 -7.60 -6.94
CA ILE A 169 -8.62 -8.60 -7.01
C ILE A 169 -7.61 -8.23 -8.11
N ARG A 170 -6.34 -8.46 -7.81
CA ARG A 170 -5.24 -8.32 -8.76
C ARG A 170 -4.94 -9.68 -9.36
N GLU A 171 -5.61 -9.98 -10.48
CA GLU A 171 -5.52 -11.27 -11.15
C GLU A 171 -4.15 -11.55 -11.77
N GLU A 172 -3.35 -10.51 -12.00
CA GLU A 172 -2.00 -10.60 -12.54
C GLU A 172 -0.94 -11.08 -11.52
N LEU A 173 -1.27 -11.07 -10.22
CA LEU A 173 -0.37 -11.58 -9.19
C LEU A 173 -0.26 -13.11 -9.27
N LEU A 174 0.94 -13.63 -9.06
CA LEU A 174 1.30 -15.02 -9.34
C LEU A 174 0.27 -16.02 -8.82
N LEU A 175 0.01 -16.03 -7.52
CA LEU A 175 -0.92 -17.00 -6.91
C LEU A 175 -2.37 -16.77 -7.34
N ASN A 176 -2.81 -15.51 -7.42
CA ASN A 176 -4.16 -15.18 -7.91
C ASN A 176 -4.35 -15.66 -9.35
N LYS A 177 -3.34 -15.46 -10.21
CA LYS A 177 -3.35 -15.95 -11.59
C LYS A 177 -3.39 -17.47 -11.65
N MET A 178 -2.55 -18.17 -10.89
CA MET A 178 -2.54 -19.63 -10.85
C MET A 178 -3.90 -20.22 -10.43
N VAL A 179 -4.54 -19.62 -9.41
CA VAL A 179 -5.89 -20.03 -8.99
C VAL A 179 -6.92 -19.76 -10.07
N LYS A 180 -6.86 -18.61 -10.72
CA LYS A 180 -7.76 -18.27 -11.85
C LYS A 180 -7.60 -19.26 -13.01
N ASP A 181 -6.36 -19.52 -13.41
CA ASP A 181 -6.06 -20.45 -14.52
C ASP A 181 -6.55 -21.88 -14.16
N ALA A 182 -6.30 -22.33 -12.92
CA ALA A 182 -6.77 -23.63 -12.44
C ALA A 182 -8.30 -23.77 -12.49
N LEU A 183 -9.04 -22.74 -12.09
CA LEU A 183 -10.51 -22.76 -12.07
C LEU A 183 -11.12 -22.67 -13.46
N ASN A 184 -10.52 -21.90 -14.37
CA ASN A 184 -11.08 -21.64 -15.69
C ASN A 184 -10.63 -22.67 -16.74
N GLU A 185 -9.40 -23.16 -16.65
CA GLU A 185 -8.75 -23.97 -17.69
C GLU A 185 -8.35 -25.37 -17.20
N ASN A 186 -8.56 -25.69 -15.90
CA ASN A 186 -8.04 -26.91 -15.25
C ASN A 186 -6.50 -27.07 -15.41
N LYS A 187 -5.77 -25.96 -15.48
CA LYS A 187 -4.31 -25.93 -15.69
C LYS A 187 -3.68 -24.87 -14.80
N ILE A 188 -2.44 -25.11 -14.44
CA ILE A 188 -1.58 -24.14 -13.74
C ILE A 188 -0.33 -23.95 -14.60
N TYR A 189 -0.05 -22.70 -14.95
CA TYR A 189 1.14 -22.33 -15.70
C TYR A 189 2.24 -21.91 -14.72
N LEU A 190 3.35 -22.66 -14.74
CA LEU A 190 4.54 -22.34 -13.94
C LEU A 190 5.50 -21.52 -14.81
N ALA A 191 5.79 -20.30 -14.38
CA ALA A 191 6.88 -19.54 -14.95
C ALA A 191 8.18 -20.10 -14.38
N ASN A 192 9.06 -20.63 -15.25
CA ASN A 192 10.38 -21.16 -14.88
C ASN A 192 10.34 -22.42 -14.00
N PRO A 193 9.81 -23.55 -14.50
CA PRO A 193 9.85 -24.84 -13.80
C PRO A 193 11.28 -25.37 -13.80
N LYS A 194 12.05 -25.12 -12.75
CA LYS A 194 13.31 -25.81 -12.45
C LYS A 194 13.15 -26.63 -11.19
#